data_2347eb870d01b99a9147cdd34ddbeead
#
_entry.id   2347eb870d01b99a9147cdd34ddbeead
#
_cell.length_a   1.000
_cell.length_b   1.000
_cell.length_c   1.000
_cell.angle_alpha   90.00
_cell.angle_beta   90.00
_cell.angle_gamma   90.00
#
_symmetry.space_group_name_H-M   'P 1'
#
loop_
_entity.id
_entity.type
_entity.pdbx_description
1 polymer ?
#
loop_
_entity_poly.entity_id
_entity_poly.type
_entity_poly.pdbx_seq_one_letter_code
_entity_poly.pdbx_strand_id
1 'polypeptide(L)'
;MNILLANFAKMVNDSGGLAKVTCAFAKEMYQRGYKVTLVYSDDKEGDFFFEVPKDVRCYNLRHYKGRHNIYPLRYKIKREILRAIDQRKGRAVNNEFTKKYLLKNVKEILDEVKPDIIVASQPAASKVLLSDLHVTIPVITMSHGDPEDYFHTYPVEELPSLGLSAA
;
A
#
# COMPACT_ATOMS: atom_id res chain seq x y z
N MET A 1 -1.40 18.26 12.30
CA MET A 1 -0.73 17.56 11.19
C MET A 1 -1.59 16.39 10.77
N ASN A 2 -1.78 16.21 9.48
CA ASN A 2 -2.60 15.16 8.86
C ASN A 2 -1.67 14.09 8.27
N ILE A 3 -1.70 12.88 8.82
CA ILE A 3 -0.82 11.77 8.43
C ILE A 3 -1.63 10.77 7.63
N LEU A 4 -1.14 10.37 6.46
CA LEU A 4 -1.71 9.28 5.68
C LEU A 4 -0.79 8.07 5.75
N LEU A 5 -1.32 6.95 6.23
CA LEU A 5 -0.64 5.66 6.25
C LEU A 5 -1.03 4.87 5.01
N ALA A 6 -0.10 4.69 4.09
CA ALA A 6 -0.30 3.95 2.85
C ALA A 6 0.20 2.51 3.00
N ASN A 7 -0.72 1.61 3.37
CA ASN A 7 -0.47 0.18 3.44
C ASN A 7 -1.30 -0.54 2.35
N PHE A 8 -0.77 -0.65 1.13
CA PHE A 8 -1.51 -1.24 0.01
C PHE A 8 -1.55 -2.77 0.04
N ALA A 9 -1.75 -3.33 1.24
CA ALA A 9 -1.91 -4.75 1.50
C ALA A 9 -3.27 -5.06 2.11
N LYS A 10 -3.49 -6.35 2.35
CA LYS A 10 -4.64 -6.84 3.10
C LYS A 10 -4.59 -6.36 4.54
N MET A 11 -5.77 -6.07 5.08
CA MET A 11 -5.94 -5.64 6.47
C MET A 11 -7.12 -6.32 7.16
N VAL A 12 -8.14 -6.73 6.39
CA VAL A 12 -9.36 -7.33 6.93
C VAL A 12 -9.08 -8.73 7.47
N ASN A 13 -9.29 -8.93 8.77
CA ASN A 13 -8.98 -10.17 9.51
C ASN A 13 -7.55 -10.67 9.30
N ASP A 14 -6.59 -9.77 9.01
CA ASP A 14 -5.19 -10.11 8.85
C ASP A 14 -4.46 -10.00 10.19
N SER A 15 -3.98 -11.14 10.72
CA SER A 15 -3.17 -11.24 11.94
C SER A 15 -1.65 -11.11 11.68
N GLY A 16 -1.25 -10.80 10.45
CA GLY A 16 0.15 -10.68 10.04
C GLY A 16 0.89 -9.51 10.68
N GLY A 17 2.21 -9.60 10.71
CA GLY A 17 3.08 -8.58 11.32
C GLY A 17 2.90 -7.19 10.73
N LEU A 18 2.70 -7.08 9.41
CA LEU A 18 2.49 -5.81 8.75
C LEU A 18 1.17 -5.14 9.18
N ALA A 19 0.08 -5.90 9.26
CA ALA A 19 -1.20 -5.39 9.75
C ALA A 19 -1.08 -4.93 11.20
N LYS A 20 -0.39 -5.72 12.06
CA LYS A 20 -0.10 -5.36 13.45
C LYS A 20 0.65 -4.03 13.56
N VAL A 21 1.75 -3.90 12.85
CA VAL A 21 2.57 -2.67 12.89
C VAL A 21 1.79 -1.47 12.37
N THR A 22 1.04 -1.63 11.27
CA THR A 22 0.25 -0.54 10.69
C THR A 22 -0.84 -0.05 11.64
N CYS A 23 -1.59 -0.97 12.28
CA CYS A 23 -2.63 -0.63 13.26
C CYS A 23 -2.03 0.02 14.52
N ALA A 24 -0.91 -0.52 15.03
CA ALA A 24 -0.21 0.04 16.18
C ALA A 24 0.30 1.47 15.90
N PHE A 25 0.87 1.69 14.71
CA PHE A 25 1.35 3.01 14.29
C PHE A 25 0.18 4.00 14.15
N ALA A 26 -0.94 3.57 13.55
CA ALA A 26 -2.14 4.40 13.44
C ALA A 26 -2.67 4.82 14.81
N LYS A 27 -2.75 3.87 15.75
CA LYS A 27 -3.20 4.09 17.12
C LYS A 27 -2.27 5.08 17.86
N GLU A 28 -0.96 4.87 17.78
CA GLU A 28 0.03 5.71 18.44
C GLU A 28 -0.01 7.15 17.91
N MET A 29 -0.05 7.35 16.59
CA MET A 29 -0.11 8.69 16.00
C MET A 29 -1.42 9.39 16.36
N TYR A 30 -2.55 8.67 16.38
CA TYR A 30 -3.83 9.21 16.82
C TYR A 30 -3.78 9.65 18.30
N GLN A 31 -3.21 8.83 19.19
CA GLN A 31 -3.06 9.15 20.61
C GLN A 31 -2.18 10.38 20.85
N ARG A 32 -1.22 10.66 19.97
CA ARG A 32 -0.41 11.88 19.97
C ARG A 32 -1.13 13.11 19.43
N GLY A 33 -2.42 12.98 19.08
CA GLY A 33 -3.26 14.09 18.62
C GLY A 33 -3.13 14.42 17.13
N TYR A 34 -2.54 13.54 16.32
CA TYR A 34 -2.52 13.70 14.87
C TYR A 34 -3.83 13.21 14.24
N LYS A 35 -4.23 13.85 13.15
CA LYS A 35 -5.30 13.34 12.30
C LYS A 35 -4.71 12.24 11.42
N VAL A 36 -5.23 11.02 11.57
CA VAL A 36 -4.69 9.84 10.88
C VAL A 36 -5.69 9.31 9.88
N THR A 37 -5.20 8.97 8.69
CA THR A 37 -5.95 8.26 7.65
C THR A 37 -5.16 7.03 7.24
N LEU A 38 -5.81 5.85 7.22
CA LEU A 38 -5.24 4.59 6.78
C LEU A 38 -5.81 4.22 5.42
N VAL A 39 -4.95 3.98 4.44
CA VAL A 39 -5.32 3.51 3.10
C VAL A 39 -4.76 2.10 2.90
N TYR A 40 -5.64 1.15 2.57
CA TYR A 40 -5.28 -0.25 2.39
C TYR A 40 -5.92 -0.84 1.13
N SER A 41 -5.55 -2.08 0.76
CA SER A 41 -6.03 -2.73 -0.47
C SER A 41 -6.43 -4.17 -0.18
N ASP A 42 -7.71 -4.43 0.02
CA ASP A 42 -8.25 -5.76 0.33
C ASP A 42 -9.43 -6.12 -0.58
N ASP A 43 -9.51 -7.39 -1.00
CA ASP A 43 -10.68 -7.92 -1.72
C ASP A 43 -11.93 -8.01 -0.81
N LYS A 44 -11.72 -8.02 0.51
CA LYS A 44 -12.76 -8.12 1.52
C LYS A 44 -13.05 -6.77 2.14
N GLU A 45 -14.29 -6.62 2.60
CA GLU A 45 -14.72 -5.57 3.52
C GLU A 45 -14.95 -6.19 4.90
N GLY A 46 -14.76 -5.43 5.97
CA GLY A 46 -14.95 -5.88 7.34
C GLY A 46 -13.94 -5.27 8.30
N ASP A 47 -13.91 -5.83 9.50
CA ASP A 47 -13.07 -5.32 10.57
C ASP A 47 -11.63 -5.79 10.46
N PHE A 48 -10.73 -5.02 11.03
CA PHE A 48 -9.32 -5.40 11.20
C PHE A 48 -9.17 -6.33 12.40
N PHE A 49 -8.20 -7.24 12.31
CA PHE A 49 -7.86 -8.11 13.45
C PHE A 49 -7.28 -7.31 14.63
N PHE A 50 -6.49 -6.30 14.35
CA PHE A 50 -5.93 -5.39 15.37
C PHE A 50 -6.77 -4.13 15.45
N GLU A 51 -6.99 -3.66 16.68
CA GLU A 51 -7.78 -2.47 16.97
C GLU A 51 -7.17 -1.20 16.37
N VAL A 52 -8.03 -0.42 15.70
CA VAL A 52 -7.73 0.93 15.23
C VAL A 52 -8.78 1.88 15.83
N PRO A 53 -8.40 3.07 16.35
CA PRO A 53 -9.35 4.03 16.89
C PRO A 53 -10.45 4.39 15.87
N LYS A 54 -11.69 4.52 16.32
CA LYS A 54 -12.86 4.77 15.45
C LYS A 54 -12.76 6.07 14.64
N ASP A 55 -12.03 7.03 15.13
CA ASP A 55 -11.82 8.32 14.45
C ASP A 55 -10.72 8.28 13.39
N VAL A 56 -9.96 7.19 13.30
CA VAL A 56 -9.02 6.97 12.20
C VAL A 56 -9.83 6.60 10.95
N ARG A 57 -9.73 7.45 9.92
CA ARG A 57 -10.40 7.17 8.64
C ARG A 57 -9.69 6.04 7.92
N CYS A 58 -10.44 5.01 7.51
CA CYS A 58 -9.89 3.87 6.79
C CYS A 58 -10.52 3.78 5.40
N TYR A 59 -9.67 3.75 4.36
CA TYR A 59 -10.10 3.63 2.96
C TYR A 59 -9.57 2.34 2.35
N ASN A 60 -10.48 1.50 1.86
CA ASN A 60 -10.11 0.34 1.05
C ASN A 60 -10.04 0.76 -0.43
N LEU A 61 -8.85 0.68 -1.04
CA LEU A 61 -8.64 1.03 -2.44
C LEU A 61 -9.49 0.21 -3.40
N ARG A 62 -9.86 -1.01 -3.01
CA ARG A 62 -10.66 -1.90 -3.87
C ARG A 62 -12.16 -1.67 -3.74
N HIS A 63 -12.59 -1.06 -2.62
CA HIS A 63 -14.00 -0.77 -2.30
C HIS A 63 -14.18 0.73 -2.02
N TYR A 64 -13.78 1.58 -2.96
CA TYR A 64 -13.82 3.02 -2.77
C TYR A 64 -14.91 3.67 -3.62
N LYS A 65 -15.80 4.46 -2.98
CA LYS A 65 -16.91 5.20 -3.64
C LYS A 65 -17.77 4.31 -4.56
N GLY A 66 -18.16 3.12 -4.07
CA GLY A 66 -18.98 2.17 -4.83
C GLY A 66 -18.25 1.43 -5.96
N ARG A 67 -16.95 1.62 -6.11
CA ARG A 67 -16.13 0.84 -7.04
C ARG A 67 -15.67 -0.44 -6.35
N HIS A 68 -15.88 -1.57 -7.02
CA HIS A 68 -15.48 -2.89 -6.55
C HIS A 68 -14.38 -3.45 -7.46
N ASN A 69 -13.13 -3.07 -7.18
CA ASN A 69 -11.96 -3.49 -7.95
C ASN A 69 -11.33 -4.76 -7.37
N ILE A 70 -12.13 -5.84 -7.32
CA ILE A 70 -11.66 -7.14 -6.84
C ILE A 70 -10.62 -7.70 -7.83
N TYR A 71 -9.58 -8.33 -7.29
CA TYR A 71 -8.50 -8.89 -8.10
C TYR A 71 -9.00 -10.07 -8.95
N PRO A 72 -9.11 -9.93 -10.28
CA PRO A 72 -9.74 -10.92 -11.13
C PRO A 72 -8.96 -12.25 -11.16
N LEU A 73 -9.66 -13.37 -11.33
CA LEU A 73 -9.05 -14.70 -11.41
C LEU A 73 -7.96 -14.79 -12.50
N ARG A 74 -8.18 -14.17 -13.66
CA ARG A 74 -7.19 -14.09 -14.75
C ARG A 74 -5.86 -13.47 -14.30
N TYR A 75 -5.90 -12.42 -13.47
CA TYR A 75 -4.70 -11.82 -12.90
C TYR A 75 -4.04 -12.73 -11.87
N LYS A 76 -4.83 -13.46 -11.06
CA LYS A 76 -4.31 -14.46 -10.10
C LYS A 76 -3.54 -15.54 -10.84
N ILE A 77 -4.14 -16.13 -11.88
CA ILE A 77 -3.50 -17.19 -12.70
C ILE A 77 -2.24 -16.66 -13.38
N LYS A 78 -2.33 -15.51 -14.09
CA LYS A 78 -1.19 -14.87 -14.75
C LYS A 78 -0.04 -14.62 -13.76
N ARG A 79 -0.35 -14.11 -12.58
CA ARG A 79 0.63 -13.86 -11.52
C ARG A 79 1.33 -15.13 -11.06
N GLU A 80 0.59 -16.19 -10.75
CA GLU A 80 1.20 -17.43 -10.25
C GLU A 80 2.07 -18.13 -11.32
N ILE A 81 1.63 -18.13 -12.57
CA ILE A 81 2.45 -18.67 -13.68
C ILE A 81 3.75 -17.87 -13.82
N LEU A 82 3.67 -16.54 -13.86
CA LEU A 82 4.85 -15.71 -14.03
C LEU A 82 5.75 -15.73 -12.79
N ARG A 83 5.17 -15.83 -11.59
CA ARG A 83 5.91 -15.96 -10.33
C ARG A 83 6.69 -17.27 -10.25
N ALA A 84 6.18 -18.36 -10.81
CA ALA A 84 6.89 -19.64 -10.88
C ALA A 84 8.15 -19.58 -11.77
N ILE A 85 8.17 -18.65 -12.74
CA ILE A 85 9.31 -18.42 -13.62
C ILE A 85 10.27 -17.39 -12.99
N ASP A 86 9.73 -16.29 -12.50
CA ASP A 86 10.48 -15.17 -11.91
C ASP A 86 9.55 -14.38 -10.98
N GLN A 87 9.96 -14.21 -9.71
CA GLN A 87 9.18 -13.47 -8.72
C GLN A 87 8.90 -12.01 -9.15
N ARG A 88 9.85 -11.38 -9.84
CA ARG A 88 9.71 -10.02 -10.37
C ARG A 88 8.58 -9.92 -11.39
N LYS A 89 8.46 -10.93 -12.28
CA LYS A 89 7.38 -10.99 -13.28
C LYS A 89 6.01 -11.15 -12.61
N GLY A 90 5.92 -11.98 -11.57
CA GLY A 90 4.71 -12.10 -10.77
C GLY A 90 4.30 -10.78 -10.11
N ARG A 91 5.27 -10.02 -9.59
CA ARG A 91 5.03 -8.70 -9.00
C ARG A 91 4.58 -7.68 -10.04
N ALA A 92 5.16 -7.69 -11.22
CA ALA A 92 4.76 -6.80 -12.32
C ALA A 92 3.26 -6.92 -12.66
N VAL A 93 2.66 -8.11 -12.50
CA VAL A 93 1.21 -8.31 -12.67
C VAL A 93 0.40 -7.54 -11.62
N ASN A 94 0.85 -7.51 -10.37
CA ASN A 94 0.20 -6.73 -9.32
C ASN A 94 0.30 -5.22 -9.61
N ASN A 95 1.44 -4.77 -10.12
CA ASN A 95 1.65 -3.37 -10.51
C ASN A 95 0.75 -2.96 -11.67
N GLU A 96 0.62 -3.84 -12.69
CA GLU A 96 -0.31 -3.64 -13.80
C GLU A 96 -1.75 -3.47 -13.29
N PHE A 97 -2.18 -4.34 -12.39
CA PHE A 97 -3.50 -4.24 -11.77
C PHE A 97 -3.68 -2.94 -11.00
N THR A 98 -2.72 -2.60 -10.14
CA THR A 98 -2.76 -1.38 -9.33
C THR A 98 -2.84 -0.14 -10.20
N LYS A 99 -1.98 -0.05 -11.21
CA LYS A 99 -1.95 1.08 -12.15
C LYS A 99 -3.27 1.22 -12.92
N LYS A 100 -3.85 0.12 -13.35
CA LYS A 100 -5.08 0.13 -14.15
C LYS A 100 -6.34 0.44 -13.34
N TYR A 101 -6.45 -0.09 -12.12
CA TYR A 101 -7.71 -0.10 -11.37
C TYR A 101 -7.69 0.71 -10.08
N LEU A 102 -6.53 0.88 -9.44
CA LEU A 102 -6.43 1.49 -8.12
C LEU A 102 -5.82 2.90 -8.13
N LEU A 103 -5.04 3.25 -9.15
CA LEU A 103 -4.31 4.52 -9.19
C LEU A 103 -5.23 5.74 -9.07
N LYS A 104 -6.38 5.69 -9.75
CA LYS A 104 -7.40 6.73 -9.67
C LYS A 104 -7.94 6.89 -8.25
N ASN A 105 -8.18 5.77 -7.54
CA ASN A 105 -8.68 5.81 -6.18
C ASN A 105 -7.66 6.41 -5.22
N VAL A 106 -6.36 6.06 -5.38
CA VAL A 106 -5.29 6.68 -4.60
C VAL A 106 -5.27 8.19 -4.79
N LYS A 107 -5.31 8.66 -6.04
CA LYS A 107 -5.32 10.10 -6.35
C LYS A 107 -6.51 10.81 -5.72
N GLU A 108 -7.72 10.28 -5.88
CA GLU A 108 -8.93 10.86 -5.28
C GLU A 108 -8.86 10.93 -3.75
N ILE A 109 -8.30 9.90 -3.10
CA ILE A 109 -8.11 9.90 -1.64
C ILE A 109 -7.09 10.96 -1.22
N LEU A 110 -5.98 11.11 -1.95
CA LEU A 110 -4.99 12.15 -1.68
C LEU A 110 -5.59 13.55 -1.80
N ASP A 111 -6.39 13.79 -2.86
CA ASP A 111 -7.07 15.05 -3.10
C ASP A 111 -8.13 15.37 -2.01
N GLU A 112 -8.80 14.34 -1.47
CA GLU A 112 -9.79 14.47 -0.39
C GLU A 112 -9.13 14.69 0.96
N VAL A 113 -8.11 13.89 1.28
CA VAL A 113 -7.46 13.88 2.61
C VAL A 113 -6.50 15.04 2.76
N LYS A 114 -5.80 15.42 1.70
CA LYS A 114 -4.74 16.45 1.71
C LYS A 114 -3.75 16.26 2.85
N PRO A 115 -3.03 15.13 2.89
CA PRO A 115 -2.12 14.86 3.98
C PRO A 115 -0.91 15.81 3.96
N ASP A 116 -0.40 16.14 5.15
CA ASP A 116 0.85 16.89 5.30
C ASP A 116 2.07 15.99 5.08
N ILE A 117 1.92 14.69 5.38
CA ILE A 117 2.95 13.67 5.24
C ILE A 117 2.32 12.30 4.96
N ILE A 118 3.01 11.49 4.17
CA ILE A 118 2.61 10.12 3.86
C ILE A 118 3.64 9.14 4.43
N VAL A 119 3.20 8.09 5.08
CA VAL A 119 4.04 6.96 5.50
C VAL A 119 3.66 5.75 4.65
N ALA A 120 4.55 5.35 3.77
CA ALA A 120 4.38 4.20 2.89
C ALA A 120 4.97 2.95 3.57
N SER A 121 4.09 2.07 4.05
CA SER A 121 4.47 0.87 4.81
C SER A 121 4.91 -0.30 3.93
N GLN A 122 4.92 -0.11 2.62
CA GLN A 122 5.28 -1.17 1.67
C GLN A 122 5.89 -0.61 0.39
N PRO A 123 6.78 -1.38 -0.27
CA PRO A 123 7.32 -1.02 -1.57
C PRO A 123 6.27 -0.71 -2.64
N ALA A 124 5.16 -1.47 -2.66
CA ALA A 124 4.06 -1.21 -3.59
C ALA A 124 3.42 0.18 -3.40
N ALA A 125 3.29 0.63 -2.15
CA ALA A 125 2.79 1.97 -1.84
C ALA A 125 3.80 3.05 -2.24
N SER A 126 5.09 2.86 -1.91
CA SER A 126 6.17 3.78 -2.29
C SER A 126 6.24 3.95 -3.80
N LYS A 127 6.19 2.84 -4.55
CA LYS A 127 6.19 2.86 -6.03
C LYS A 127 5.03 3.66 -6.60
N VAL A 128 3.81 3.41 -6.12
CA VAL A 128 2.61 4.12 -6.59
C VAL A 128 2.73 5.62 -6.30
N LEU A 129 3.15 5.99 -5.11
CA LEU A 129 3.23 7.39 -4.69
C LEU A 129 4.35 8.15 -5.40
N LEU A 130 5.55 7.57 -5.45
CA LEU A 130 6.74 8.24 -5.93
C LEU A 130 6.93 8.08 -7.44
N SER A 131 6.71 6.87 -7.99
CA SER A 131 6.98 6.58 -9.40
C SER A 131 5.77 6.73 -10.31
N ASP A 132 4.56 6.35 -9.86
CA ASP A 132 3.37 6.42 -10.72
C ASP A 132 2.62 7.76 -10.60
N LEU A 133 2.55 8.34 -9.41
CA LEU A 133 1.82 9.59 -9.13
C LEU A 133 2.71 10.82 -9.00
N HIS A 134 4.01 10.63 -8.77
CA HIS A 134 4.97 11.72 -8.54
C HIS A 134 4.46 12.73 -7.51
N VAL A 135 3.98 12.22 -6.36
CA VAL A 135 3.46 13.10 -5.31
C VAL A 135 4.53 14.06 -4.81
N THR A 136 4.12 15.31 -4.56
CA THR A 136 5.01 16.35 -4.01
C THR A 136 4.97 16.42 -2.48
N ILE A 137 4.04 15.70 -1.87
CA ILE A 137 3.90 15.57 -0.42
C ILE A 137 5.08 14.74 0.11
N PRO A 138 5.71 15.11 1.24
CA PRO A 138 6.76 14.30 1.85
C PRO A 138 6.32 12.86 2.09
N VAL A 139 7.11 11.89 1.63
CA VAL A 139 6.86 10.45 1.79
C VAL A 139 7.98 9.82 2.60
N ILE A 140 7.63 9.19 3.72
CA ILE A 140 8.51 8.30 4.48
C ILE A 140 8.27 6.89 4.00
N THR A 141 9.27 6.25 3.43
CA THR A 141 9.21 4.84 3.03
C THR A 141 9.70 3.95 4.16
N MET A 142 8.94 2.90 4.47
CA MET A 142 9.32 1.91 5.49
C MET A 142 9.62 0.58 4.83
N SER A 143 10.72 -0.05 5.23
CA SER A 143 11.07 -1.41 4.88
C SER A 143 10.77 -2.32 6.08
N HIS A 144 10.07 -3.43 5.83
CA HIS A 144 9.75 -4.45 6.82
C HIS A 144 10.48 -5.78 6.57
N GLY A 145 11.38 -5.83 5.61
CA GLY A 145 12.18 -6.99 5.25
C GLY A 145 13.64 -6.63 5.07
N ASP A 146 14.42 -7.64 4.76
CA ASP A 146 15.83 -7.46 4.39
C ASP A 146 15.89 -6.67 3.07
N PRO A 147 16.62 -5.53 3.01
CA PRO A 147 16.79 -4.79 1.77
C PRO A 147 17.41 -5.62 0.64
N GLU A 148 18.26 -6.60 0.94
CA GLU A 148 18.85 -7.49 -0.06
C GLU A 148 17.80 -8.32 -0.79
N ASP A 149 16.74 -8.77 -0.11
CA ASP A 149 15.62 -9.49 -0.72
C ASP A 149 14.92 -8.67 -1.79
N TYR A 150 14.96 -7.35 -1.70
CA TYR A 150 14.31 -6.48 -2.68
C TYR A 150 14.99 -6.52 -4.04
N PHE A 151 16.31 -6.67 -4.10
CA PHE A 151 17.05 -6.82 -5.37
C PHE A 151 16.65 -8.11 -6.11
N HIS A 152 16.18 -9.13 -5.41
CA HIS A 152 15.76 -10.40 -6.00
C HIS A 152 14.26 -10.48 -6.31
N THR A 153 13.46 -9.70 -5.60
CA THR A 153 11.99 -9.83 -5.64
C THR A 153 11.28 -8.68 -6.32
N TYR A 154 11.93 -7.53 -6.48
CA TYR A 154 11.34 -6.34 -7.10
C TYR A 154 11.93 -6.06 -8.47
N PRO A 155 11.12 -5.58 -9.44
CA PRO A 155 11.64 -5.03 -10.69
C PRO A 155 12.67 -3.93 -10.42
N VAL A 156 13.74 -3.89 -11.23
CA VAL A 156 14.85 -2.93 -11.05
C VAL A 156 14.35 -1.47 -11.08
N GLU A 157 13.37 -1.20 -11.91
CA GLU A 157 12.75 0.12 -12.03
C GLU A 157 12.00 0.59 -10.77
N GLU A 158 11.72 -0.31 -9.84
CA GLU A 158 11.06 0.03 -8.56
C GLU A 158 12.04 0.35 -7.44
N LEU A 159 13.28 -0.10 -7.55
CA LEU A 159 14.29 0.06 -6.50
C LEU A 159 14.55 1.52 -6.10
N PRO A 160 14.60 2.50 -7.03
CA PRO A 160 14.76 3.90 -6.67
C PRO A 160 13.66 4.44 -5.76
N SER A 161 12.41 3.97 -5.93
CA SER A 161 11.28 4.37 -5.07
C SER A 161 11.38 3.83 -3.64
N LEU A 162 12.31 2.90 -3.40
CA LEU A 162 12.63 2.31 -2.10
C LEU A 162 13.88 2.92 -1.47
N GLY A 163 14.51 3.91 -2.12
CA GLY A 163 15.80 4.45 -1.72
C GLY A 163 16.97 3.51 -1.99
N LEU A 164 16.77 2.52 -2.86
CA LEU A 164 17.78 1.56 -3.27
C LEU A 164 18.28 1.91 -4.67
N SER A 165 19.58 1.99 -4.84
CA SER A 165 20.23 2.07 -6.17
C SER A 165 20.82 0.70 -6.50
N ALA A 166 20.54 0.20 -7.71
CA ALA A 166 21.36 -0.87 -8.26
C ALA A 166 22.79 -0.33 -8.42
N ALA A 167 23.75 -0.94 -7.74
CA ALA A 167 25.16 -0.64 -7.90
C ALA A 167 25.64 -1.06 -9.29
#